data_47aa8be0212772f6d1e680f7d362985a
#
_entry.id   47aa8be0212772f6d1e680f7d362985a
#
_cell.length_a   1.000
_cell.length_b   1.000
_cell.length_c   1.000
_cell.angle_alpha   90.00
_cell.angle_beta   90.00
_cell.angle_gamma   90.00
#
_symmetry.space_group_name_H-M   'P 1'
#
loop_
_entity.id
_entity.type
_entity.pdbx_description
1 polymer ?
#
loop_
_entity_poly.entity_id
_entity_poly.type
_entity_poly.pdbx_seq_one_letter_code
_entity_poly.pdbx_strand_id
1 'polypeptide(L)'
;MGIIRYKIILGEYLRGLRRIMKCKKCKADIPDELHPVYCCYCGEKLQRERKKKDEIKIPTPRKRGQKWYVDLRREGVMVIEATEAAAIAKAQAIRAGFVPVDKKHASLTLRKAIENYIADRDNVLSPSTIRGYEAIKNSRFKKYIDADISAINWQAAINDEAKLYSPKTVKNEYGLIRSVLRSNGLALPNVTLPQAEQKQLAWLDYEQIQTFINAIKNEPCEMAALFALHSLRRSELLAITPSKIIGGCICVDGSRVFNKDNDLIEKSTNKNTASKRNIKIMIPRLAELIAAYDGDPDEPFISCYANTIWAQINTICAANGLPKVGVHGLRRSFASLAYHLGWSERQTMRVGGWSDVKTVHNIYIKLSESDVANDIQKMAQFYEFTT
;
A
#
# COMPACT_ATOMS: atom_id res chain seq x y z
N MET A 1 61.95 -28.65 3.66
CA MET A 1 61.60 -27.21 3.43
C MET A 1 60.12 -26.89 3.26
N GLY A 2 59.24 -27.85 3.03
CA GLY A 2 57.80 -27.59 2.80
C GLY A 2 56.98 -27.27 4.06
N ILE A 3 57.28 -27.88 5.20
CA ILE A 3 56.47 -27.73 6.44
C ILE A 3 56.65 -26.37 7.12
N ILE A 4 57.83 -25.75 6.97
CA ILE A 4 58.10 -24.43 7.58
C ILE A 4 57.40 -23.29 6.81
N ARG A 5 57.30 -23.38 5.47
CA ARG A 5 56.56 -22.41 4.66
C ARG A 5 55.06 -22.42 4.92
N TYR A 6 54.46 -23.63 5.17
CA TYR A 6 53.06 -23.77 5.49
C TYR A 6 52.71 -23.11 6.85
N LYS A 7 53.57 -23.22 7.84
CA LYS A 7 53.38 -22.61 9.16
C LYS A 7 53.42 -21.07 9.13
N ILE A 8 54.24 -20.48 8.26
CA ILE A 8 54.38 -19.00 8.14
C ILE A 8 53.14 -18.44 7.44
N ILE A 9 52.66 -19.07 6.37
CA ILE A 9 51.47 -18.62 5.62
C ILE A 9 50.20 -18.77 6.49
N LEU A 10 50.09 -19.86 7.27
CA LEU A 10 48.95 -20.05 8.20
C LEU A 10 48.99 -19.03 9.35
N GLY A 11 50.15 -18.64 9.82
CA GLY A 11 50.32 -17.65 10.89
C GLY A 11 49.95 -16.22 10.48
N GLU A 12 50.15 -15.85 9.20
CA GLU A 12 49.71 -14.56 8.66
C GLU A 12 48.20 -14.56 8.36
N TYR A 13 47.64 -15.66 7.90
CA TYR A 13 46.21 -15.81 7.66
C TYR A 13 45.42 -15.74 8.97
N LEU A 14 45.93 -16.35 10.05
CA LEU A 14 45.28 -16.34 11.36
C LEU A 14 45.27 -14.97 12.06
N ARG A 15 46.15 -14.04 11.70
CA ARG A 15 46.19 -12.68 12.27
C ARG A 15 45.04 -11.78 11.78
N GLY A 16 44.41 -12.13 10.66
CA GLY A 16 43.26 -11.41 10.12
C GLY A 16 41.90 -11.91 10.62
N LEU A 17 41.83 -13.06 11.28
CA LEU A 17 40.59 -13.70 11.71
C LEU A 17 40.13 -13.16 13.07
N ARG A 18 38.88 -12.72 13.12
CA ARG A 18 38.28 -12.08 14.32
C ARG A 18 38.03 -13.03 15.47
N ARG A 19 38.02 -14.36 15.24
CA ARG A 19 37.79 -15.38 16.29
C ARG A 19 38.61 -16.64 16.04
N ILE A 20 39.39 -17.03 17.02
CA ILE A 20 40.21 -18.23 17.04
C ILE A 20 39.80 -19.07 18.22
N MET A 21 39.54 -20.38 18.02
CA MET A 21 39.31 -21.36 19.07
C MET A 21 40.52 -22.28 19.24
N LYS A 22 40.80 -22.73 20.47
CA LYS A 22 41.92 -23.64 20.74
C LYS A 22 41.43 -25.06 20.93
N CYS A 23 42.07 -26.01 20.29
CA CYS A 23 41.81 -27.42 20.53
C CYS A 23 42.26 -27.85 21.95
N LYS A 24 41.38 -28.49 22.71
CA LYS A 24 41.69 -28.93 24.09
C LYS A 24 42.80 -29.99 24.13
N LYS A 25 42.93 -30.82 23.11
CA LYS A 25 43.90 -31.92 23.03
C LYS A 25 45.29 -31.47 22.53
N CYS A 26 45.37 -30.88 21.35
CA CYS A 26 46.67 -30.52 20.74
C CYS A 26 47.06 -29.04 20.90
N LYS A 27 46.19 -28.22 21.53
CA LYS A 27 46.36 -26.77 21.76
C LYS A 27 46.52 -25.92 20.48
N ALA A 28 46.26 -26.48 19.30
CA ALA A 28 46.35 -25.78 18.03
C ALA A 28 45.25 -24.72 17.92
N ASP A 29 45.58 -23.59 17.30
CA ASP A 29 44.68 -22.50 16.99
C ASP A 29 43.90 -22.83 15.71
N ILE A 30 42.55 -22.76 15.79
CA ILE A 30 41.60 -23.13 14.72
C ILE A 30 40.72 -21.94 14.42
N PRO A 31 40.57 -21.53 13.15
CA PRO A 31 39.63 -20.47 12.78
C PRO A 31 38.17 -20.89 13.07
N ASP A 32 37.46 -20.12 13.89
CA ASP A 32 36.05 -20.40 14.26
C ASP A 32 35.08 -20.09 13.10
N GLU A 33 35.50 -19.25 12.17
CA GLU A 33 34.68 -18.85 11.00
C GLU A 33 34.36 -20.02 10.05
N LEU A 34 35.20 -21.05 10.02
CA LEU A 34 35.00 -22.26 9.22
C LEU A 34 34.04 -23.25 9.91
N HIS A 35 33.53 -22.94 11.08
CA HIS A 35 32.65 -23.79 11.87
C HIS A 35 33.08 -25.26 11.99
N PRO A 36 34.36 -25.60 12.22
CA PRO A 36 34.85 -26.95 12.20
C PRO A 36 34.26 -27.80 13.34
N VAL A 37 33.83 -28.98 13.03
CA VAL A 37 33.30 -29.96 14.01
C VAL A 37 34.45 -30.77 14.65
N TYR A 38 35.56 -30.95 13.93
CA TYR A 38 36.76 -31.68 14.37
C TYR A 38 38.00 -30.81 14.19
N CYS A 39 38.98 -31.04 15.04
CA CYS A 39 40.29 -30.41 14.93
C CYS A 39 41.03 -30.88 13.67
N CYS A 40 41.42 -30.00 12.79
CA CYS A 40 42.14 -30.31 11.55
C CYS A 40 43.53 -30.83 11.76
N TYR A 41 44.10 -30.72 12.99
CA TYR A 41 45.43 -31.20 13.32
C TYR A 41 45.47 -32.57 14.02
N CYS A 42 44.51 -32.90 14.86
CA CYS A 42 44.53 -34.11 15.66
C CYS A 42 43.23 -34.94 15.60
N GLY A 43 42.27 -34.51 14.82
CA GLY A 43 40.99 -35.22 14.64
C GLY A 43 40.04 -35.20 15.86
N GLU A 44 40.41 -34.52 16.95
CA GLU A 44 39.57 -34.46 18.14
C GLU A 44 38.30 -33.67 17.86
N LYS A 45 37.15 -34.13 18.40
CA LYS A 45 35.87 -33.43 18.28
C LYS A 45 35.93 -32.16 19.11
N LEU A 46 35.70 -31.02 18.45
CA LEU A 46 35.72 -29.72 19.09
C LEU A 46 34.45 -29.51 19.87
N GLN A 47 34.57 -29.34 21.19
CA GLN A 47 33.47 -28.97 22.06
C GLN A 47 33.29 -27.48 21.93
N ARG A 48 32.24 -27.03 21.24
CA ARG A 48 31.77 -25.64 21.35
C ARG A 48 31.15 -25.49 22.74
N GLU A 49 31.66 -24.53 23.48
CA GLU A 49 30.90 -24.04 24.62
C GLU A 49 29.54 -23.59 24.09
N ARG A 50 28.44 -24.23 24.57
CA ARG A 50 27.11 -23.70 24.30
C ARG A 50 27.16 -22.25 24.73
N LYS A 51 26.97 -21.28 23.78
CA LYS A 51 26.78 -19.88 24.14
C LYS A 51 25.76 -19.92 25.27
N LYS A 52 26.13 -19.40 26.45
CA LYS A 52 25.15 -19.05 27.46
C LYS A 52 24.07 -18.27 26.71
N LYS A 53 22.79 -18.67 26.84
CA LYS A 53 21.64 -17.93 26.29
C LYS A 53 21.95 -16.46 26.50
N ASP A 54 21.94 -15.66 25.44
CA ASP A 54 22.32 -14.25 25.52
C ASP A 54 21.64 -13.63 26.75
N GLU A 55 22.43 -13.28 27.74
CA GLU A 55 21.92 -12.61 28.94
C GLU A 55 21.28 -11.32 28.45
N ILE A 56 19.99 -11.19 28.70
CA ILE A 56 19.24 -10.00 28.31
C ILE A 56 19.87 -8.83 29.04
N LYS A 57 20.67 -8.03 28.35
CA LYS A 57 21.36 -6.88 28.92
C LYS A 57 20.33 -5.84 29.34
N ILE A 58 20.34 -5.42 30.57
CA ILE A 58 19.53 -4.34 31.14
C ILE A 58 20.44 -3.23 31.63
N PRO A 59 19.95 -1.99 31.74
CA PRO A 59 20.67 -0.91 32.45
C PRO A 59 20.93 -1.26 33.88
N THR A 60 22.02 -0.76 34.43
CA THR A 60 22.41 -0.96 35.82
C THR A 60 21.32 -0.44 36.79
N PRO A 61 20.80 -1.28 37.71
CA PRO A 61 19.85 -0.85 38.70
C PRO A 61 20.40 0.27 39.58
N ARG A 62 19.56 1.23 39.96
CA ARG A 62 19.94 2.34 40.86
C ARG A 62 19.03 2.36 42.05
N LYS A 63 19.60 2.47 43.25
CA LYS A 63 18.84 2.61 44.50
C LYS A 63 18.49 4.07 44.76
N ARG A 64 17.22 4.36 45.07
CA ARG A 64 16.75 5.66 45.52
C ARG A 64 15.78 5.44 46.71
N GLY A 65 16.20 5.86 47.92
CA GLY A 65 15.46 5.56 49.12
C GLY A 65 15.41 4.05 49.37
N GLN A 66 14.22 3.52 49.63
CA GLN A 66 13.99 2.07 49.86
C GLN A 66 13.68 1.26 48.58
N LYS A 67 13.73 1.88 47.38
CA LYS A 67 13.34 1.23 46.13
C LYS A 67 14.49 1.19 45.14
N TRP A 68 14.46 0.17 44.24
CA TRP A 68 15.38 -0.02 43.16
C TRP A 68 14.72 0.33 41.83
N TYR A 69 15.47 1.02 40.94
CA TYR A 69 15.01 1.58 39.69
C TYR A 69 15.84 1.05 38.53
N VAL A 70 15.19 0.58 37.44
CA VAL A 70 15.84 0.27 36.19
C VAL A 70 15.14 1.06 35.06
N ASP A 71 15.89 1.93 34.37
CA ASP A 71 15.36 2.79 33.32
C ASP A 71 15.49 2.09 31.96
N LEU A 72 14.40 1.53 31.46
CA LEU A 72 14.30 0.89 30.18
C LEU A 72 13.89 1.92 29.10
N ARG A 73 14.80 2.85 28.74
CA ARG A 73 14.53 3.98 27.83
C ARG A 73 13.99 3.58 26.47
N ARG A 74 14.46 2.45 25.90
CA ARG A 74 13.99 1.96 24.61
C ARG A 74 12.55 1.49 24.65
N GLU A 75 12.16 0.93 25.76
CA GLU A 75 10.81 0.43 26.05
C GLU A 75 9.92 1.54 26.63
N GLY A 76 10.50 2.69 27.01
CA GLY A 76 9.80 3.83 27.61
C GLY A 76 9.25 3.52 29.01
N VAL A 77 9.89 2.63 29.77
CA VAL A 77 9.41 2.14 31.07
C VAL A 77 10.48 2.29 32.15
N MET A 78 10.07 2.78 33.33
CA MET A 78 10.85 2.74 34.53
C MET A 78 10.35 1.59 35.42
N VAL A 79 11.17 0.57 35.64
CA VAL A 79 10.88 -0.54 36.56
C VAL A 79 11.24 -0.06 37.97
N ILE A 80 10.32 -0.21 38.92
CA ILE A 80 10.49 0.19 40.31
C ILE A 80 10.08 -0.99 41.20
N GLU A 81 11.04 -1.53 41.98
CA GLU A 81 10.81 -2.68 42.88
C GLU A 81 11.45 -2.48 44.25
N ALA A 82 11.03 -3.26 45.22
CA ALA A 82 11.54 -3.18 46.58
C ALA A 82 12.98 -3.75 46.70
N THR A 83 13.34 -4.70 45.85
CA THR A 83 14.66 -5.34 45.85
C THR A 83 15.35 -5.22 44.48
N GLU A 84 16.68 -5.23 44.49
CA GLU A 84 17.47 -5.20 43.24
C GLU A 84 17.18 -6.39 42.35
N ALA A 85 17.13 -7.59 42.92
CA ALA A 85 16.87 -8.81 42.18
C ALA A 85 15.50 -8.79 41.49
N ALA A 86 14.46 -8.28 42.17
CA ALA A 86 13.12 -8.12 41.61
C ALA A 86 13.12 -7.11 40.44
N ALA A 87 13.85 -5.98 40.60
CA ALA A 87 13.97 -4.98 39.54
C ALA A 87 14.69 -5.53 38.30
N ILE A 88 15.75 -6.30 38.47
CA ILE A 88 16.49 -6.99 37.40
C ILE A 88 15.58 -8.00 36.70
N ALA A 89 14.96 -8.90 37.45
CA ALA A 89 14.11 -9.96 36.91
C ALA A 89 12.94 -9.38 36.07
N LYS A 90 12.29 -8.33 36.60
CA LYS A 90 11.18 -7.67 35.91
C LYS A 90 11.64 -6.94 34.65
N ALA A 91 12.78 -6.24 34.73
CA ALA A 91 13.36 -5.57 33.57
C ALA A 91 13.77 -6.55 32.47
N GLN A 92 14.34 -7.71 32.82
CA GLN A 92 14.65 -8.78 31.89
C GLN A 92 13.40 -9.40 31.28
N ALA A 93 12.35 -9.63 32.06
CA ALA A 93 11.07 -10.16 31.60
C ALA A 93 10.37 -9.20 30.62
N ILE A 94 10.43 -7.89 30.85
CA ILE A 94 9.91 -6.87 29.93
C ILE A 94 10.68 -6.90 28.60
N ARG A 95 12.01 -6.94 28.63
CA ARG A 95 12.83 -7.04 27.41
C ARG A 95 12.67 -8.36 26.66
N ALA A 96 12.38 -9.42 27.38
CA ALA A 96 12.08 -10.73 26.80
C ALA A 96 10.65 -10.83 26.23
N GLY A 97 9.81 -9.81 26.44
CA GLY A 97 8.41 -9.82 25.99
C GLY A 97 7.48 -10.68 26.83
N PHE A 98 7.93 -11.18 28.02
CA PHE A 98 7.11 -12.03 28.91
C PHE A 98 6.20 -11.22 29.84
N VAL A 99 6.51 -9.95 30.07
CA VAL A 99 5.67 -9.06 30.88
C VAL A 99 5.20 -7.93 29.99
N PRO A 100 3.88 -7.72 29.87
CA PRO A 100 3.36 -6.54 29.21
C PRO A 100 3.91 -5.29 29.90
N VAL A 101 4.29 -4.32 29.09
CA VAL A 101 4.66 -3.02 29.63
C VAL A 101 3.40 -2.36 30.15
N ASP A 102 3.18 -2.39 31.47
CA ASP A 102 2.19 -1.54 32.14
C ASP A 102 2.63 -0.08 31.98
N LYS A 103 2.49 0.47 30.81
CA LYS A 103 2.35 1.90 30.69
C LYS A 103 1.05 2.21 31.42
N LYS A 104 1.10 2.99 32.51
CA LYS A 104 -0.06 3.75 32.98
C LYS A 104 -0.43 4.72 31.84
N HIS A 105 -1.05 4.20 30.80
CA HIS A 105 -1.74 5.03 29.85
C HIS A 105 -2.96 5.57 30.61
N ALA A 106 -3.07 6.88 30.76
CA ALA A 106 -4.37 7.49 30.88
C ALA A 106 -5.21 6.81 29.79
N SER A 107 -6.39 6.26 30.17
CA SER A 107 -7.22 5.44 29.27
C SER A 107 -7.38 6.18 27.93
N LEU A 108 -6.70 5.67 26.91
CA LEU A 108 -6.72 6.29 25.59
C LEU A 108 -7.86 5.66 24.82
N THR A 109 -8.94 6.40 24.62
CA THR A 109 -10.07 5.90 23.85
C THR A 109 -9.67 5.74 22.37
N LEU A 110 -10.33 4.82 21.66
CA LEU A 110 -10.12 4.62 20.24
C LEU A 110 -10.34 5.92 19.45
N ARG A 111 -11.38 6.69 19.78
CA ARG A 111 -11.64 8.02 19.21
C ARG A 111 -10.41 8.92 19.31
N LYS A 112 -9.90 9.09 20.52
CA LYS A 112 -8.76 9.98 20.79
C LYS A 112 -7.48 9.48 20.13
N ALA A 113 -7.28 8.18 20.08
CA ALA A 113 -6.15 7.58 19.37
C ALA A 113 -6.20 7.84 17.85
N ILE A 114 -7.39 7.76 17.22
CA ILE A 114 -7.57 8.11 15.80
C ILE A 114 -7.34 9.62 15.57
N GLU A 115 -7.88 10.47 16.43
CA GLU A 115 -7.67 11.93 16.37
C GLU A 115 -6.19 12.30 16.43
N ASN A 116 -5.47 11.77 17.41
CA ASN A 116 -4.04 11.99 17.55
C ASN A 116 -3.28 11.48 16.32
N TYR A 117 -3.63 10.28 15.81
CA TYR A 117 -3.02 9.71 14.62
C TYR A 117 -3.18 10.60 13.39
N ILE A 118 -4.36 11.20 13.20
CA ILE A 118 -4.65 12.12 12.10
C ILE A 118 -3.88 13.43 12.30
N ALA A 119 -3.94 14.03 13.49
CA ALA A 119 -3.29 15.29 13.80
C ALA A 119 -1.76 15.24 13.62
N ASP A 120 -1.12 14.15 14.07
CA ASP A 120 0.33 13.95 13.91
C ASP A 120 0.77 13.83 12.44
N ARG A 121 -0.17 13.64 11.50
CA ARG A 121 0.10 13.35 10.07
C ARG A 121 -0.68 14.24 9.12
N ASP A 122 -1.21 15.35 9.59
CA ASP A 122 -2.08 16.24 8.80
C ASP A 122 -1.38 16.72 7.51
N ASN A 123 -0.10 17.07 7.58
CA ASN A 123 0.69 17.50 6.42
C ASN A 123 1.36 16.35 5.62
N VAL A 124 1.20 15.10 6.06
CA VAL A 124 1.83 13.93 5.42
C VAL A 124 0.81 13.09 4.67
N LEU A 125 -0.38 12.93 5.26
CA LEU A 125 -1.46 12.18 4.63
C LEU A 125 -2.17 13.01 3.58
N SER A 126 -2.68 12.33 2.53
CA SER A 126 -3.48 13.05 1.54
C SER A 126 -4.82 13.49 2.17
N PRO A 127 -5.36 14.66 1.77
CA PRO A 127 -6.64 15.17 2.29
C PRO A 127 -7.78 14.16 2.16
N SER A 128 -7.84 13.42 1.06
CA SER A 128 -8.83 12.33 0.87
C SER A 128 -8.63 11.14 1.81
N THR A 129 -7.40 10.87 2.27
CA THR A 129 -7.12 9.85 3.28
C THR A 129 -7.60 10.30 4.65
N ILE A 130 -7.31 11.55 5.02
CA ILE A 130 -7.80 12.19 6.25
C ILE A 130 -9.33 12.15 6.28
N ARG A 131 -9.98 12.59 5.19
CA ARG A 131 -11.44 12.51 5.05
C ARG A 131 -11.98 11.10 5.29
N GLY A 132 -11.31 10.07 4.74
CA GLY A 132 -11.66 8.68 4.95
C GLY A 132 -11.53 8.24 6.41
N TYR A 133 -10.48 8.68 7.09
CA TYR A 133 -10.23 8.38 8.51
C TYR A 133 -11.23 9.09 9.43
N GLU A 134 -11.56 10.36 9.15
CA GLU A 134 -12.62 11.09 9.84
C GLU A 134 -13.98 10.39 9.69
N ALA A 135 -14.31 9.93 8.49
CA ALA A 135 -15.54 9.18 8.26
C ALA A 135 -15.57 7.87 9.06
N ILE A 136 -14.46 7.15 9.17
CA ILE A 136 -14.33 5.95 10.01
C ILE A 136 -14.54 6.32 11.49
N LYS A 137 -13.84 7.33 12.00
CA LYS A 137 -13.97 7.81 13.37
C LYS A 137 -15.42 8.15 13.74
N ASN A 138 -16.14 8.81 12.83
CA ASN A 138 -17.48 9.33 13.10
C ASN A 138 -18.59 8.30 12.91
N SER A 139 -18.39 7.27 12.09
CA SER A 139 -19.47 6.37 11.69
C SER A 139 -19.23 4.88 11.93
N ARG A 140 -18.01 4.46 12.30
CA ARG A 140 -17.62 3.05 12.48
C ARG A 140 -17.28 2.73 13.91
N PHE A 141 -17.24 1.44 14.22
CA PHE A 141 -16.89 0.94 15.56
C PHE A 141 -17.70 1.59 16.69
N LYS A 142 -18.96 1.93 16.46
CA LYS A 142 -19.80 2.73 17.39
C LYS A 142 -19.82 2.21 18.82
N LYS A 143 -19.77 0.89 19.02
CA LYS A 143 -19.73 0.26 20.36
C LYS A 143 -18.35 0.40 21.03
N TYR A 144 -17.30 0.62 20.26
CA TYR A 144 -15.91 0.55 20.70
C TYR A 144 -15.19 1.89 20.66
N ILE A 145 -15.77 2.87 20.00
CA ILE A 145 -15.09 4.14 19.67
C ILE A 145 -14.66 4.93 20.93
N ASP A 146 -15.40 4.81 22.00
CA ASP A 146 -15.12 5.46 23.28
C ASP A 146 -14.52 4.50 24.33
N ALA A 147 -14.24 3.24 23.95
CA ALA A 147 -13.55 2.28 24.79
C ALA A 147 -12.03 2.49 24.77
N ASP A 148 -11.34 2.04 25.82
CA ASP A 148 -9.87 2.03 25.86
C ASP A 148 -9.32 1.12 24.77
N ILE A 149 -8.46 1.68 23.91
CA ILE A 149 -7.92 0.99 22.72
C ILE A 149 -7.15 -0.30 23.07
N SER A 150 -6.59 -0.37 24.28
CA SER A 150 -5.85 -1.55 24.76
C SER A 150 -6.78 -2.68 25.26
N ALA A 151 -8.03 -2.35 25.60
CA ALA A 151 -9.01 -3.29 26.15
C ALA A 151 -9.97 -3.85 25.08
N ILE A 152 -9.94 -3.34 23.84
CA ILE A 152 -10.86 -3.76 22.77
C ILE A 152 -10.54 -5.18 22.31
N ASN A 153 -11.57 -6.05 22.31
CA ASN A 153 -11.52 -7.32 21.60
C ASN A 153 -11.71 -7.06 20.09
N TRP A 154 -10.59 -6.99 19.36
CA TRP A 154 -10.61 -6.63 17.94
C TRP A 154 -11.29 -7.64 17.04
N GLN A 155 -11.27 -8.94 17.37
CA GLN A 155 -12.03 -9.92 16.57
C GLN A 155 -13.54 -9.70 16.71
N ALA A 156 -14.02 -9.43 17.93
CA ALA A 156 -15.42 -9.11 18.16
C ALA A 156 -15.84 -7.81 17.45
N ALA A 157 -14.99 -6.78 17.52
CA ALA A 157 -15.22 -5.50 16.82
C ALA A 157 -15.30 -5.68 15.29
N ILE A 158 -14.38 -6.46 14.69
CA ILE A 158 -14.42 -6.79 13.27
C ILE A 158 -15.65 -7.60 12.89
N ASN A 159 -16.06 -8.56 13.72
CA ASN A 159 -17.28 -9.35 13.48
C ASN A 159 -18.55 -8.47 13.49
N ASP A 160 -18.61 -7.49 14.39
CA ASP A 160 -19.75 -6.56 14.44
C ASP A 160 -19.78 -5.64 13.20
N GLU A 161 -18.63 -5.09 12.78
CA GLU A 161 -18.56 -4.29 11.54
C GLU A 161 -18.87 -5.14 10.28
N ALA A 162 -18.45 -6.41 10.26
CA ALA A 162 -18.70 -7.32 9.12
C ALA A 162 -20.19 -7.66 8.91
N LYS A 163 -21.03 -7.54 9.97
CA LYS A 163 -22.48 -7.68 9.83
C LYS A 163 -23.14 -6.51 9.11
N LEU A 164 -22.52 -5.33 9.17
CA LEU A 164 -23.10 -4.08 8.70
C LEU A 164 -22.50 -3.62 7.37
N TYR A 165 -21.25 -3.98 7.09
CA TYR A 165 -20.49 -3.41 5.98
C TYR A 165 -19.82 -4.46 5.12
N SER A 166 -19.50 -4.06 3.89
CA SER A 166 -18.84 -4.96 2.93
C SER A 166 -17.43 -5.38 3.41
N PRO A 167 -16.93 -6.57 3.03
CA PRO A 167 -15.60 -7.05 3.37
C PRO A 167 -14.50 -6.04 3.01
N LYS A 168 -14.64 -5.32 1.90
CA LYS A 168 -13.68 -4.29 1.49
C LYS A 168 -13.67 -3.10 2.44
N THR A 169 -14.84 -2.68 2.90
CA THR A 169 -15.00 -1.59 3.88
C THR A 169 -14.32 -1.96 5.18
N VAL A 170 -14.66 -3.13 5.75
CA VAL A 170 -14.06 -3.64 7.00
C VAL A 170 -12.53 -3.77 6.89
N LYS A 171 -12.01 -4.22 5.76
CA LYS A 171 -10.57 -4.28 5.52
C LYS A 171 -9.91 -2.90 5.53
N ASN A 172 -10.55 -1.89 4.97
CA ASN A 172 -10.04 -0.51 4.97
C ASN A 172 -10.06 0.08 6.39
N GLU A 173 -11.14 -0.13 7.14
CA GLU A 173 -11.29 0.28 8.53
C GLU A 173 -10.21 -0.33 9.41
N TYR A 174 -10.02 -1.64 9.32
CA TYR A 174 -8.97 -2.33 10.06
C TYR A 174 -7.56 -1.87 9.65
N GLY A 175 -7.38 -1.43 8.41
CA GLY A 175 -6.14 -0.81 7.94
C GLY A 175 -5.78 0.45 8.75
N LEU A 176 -6.76 1.31 9.04
CA LEU A 176 -6.60 2.46 9.92
C LEU A 176 -6.28 2.00 11.36
N ILE A 177 -7.07 1.06 11.90
CA ILE A 177 -6.89 0.55 13.27
C ILE A 177 -5.46 0.00 13.46
N ARG A 178 -4.96 -0.81 12.52
CA ARG A 178 -3.58 -1.31 12.57
C ARG A 178 -2.55 -0.18 12.64
N SER A 179 -2.76 0.88 11.88
CA SER A 179 -1.86 2.03 11.85
C SER A 179 -1.89 2.80 13.17
N VAL A 180 -3.08 2.97 13.76
CA VAL A 180 -3.29 3.62 15.05
C VAL A 180 -2.68 2.78 16.19
N LEU A 181 -2.90 1.47 16.22
CA LEU A 181 -2.29 0.57 17.20
C LEU A 181 -0.75 0.65 17.16
N ARG A 182 -0.17 0.58 15.96
CA ARG A 182 1.29 0.71 15.78
C ARG A 182 1.83 2.05 16.28
N SER A 183 1.16 3.16 15.99
CA SER A 183 1.62 4.48 16.41
C SER A 183 1.58 4.66 17.92
N ASN A 184 0.72 3.92 18.62
CA ASN A 184 0.64 3.90 20.07
C ASN A 184 1.49 2.80 20.72
N GLY A 185 2.31 2.08 19.96
CA GLY A 185 3.18 1.02 20.48
C GLY A 185 2.42 -0.22 21.00
N LEU A 186 1.17 -0.41 20.56
CA LEU A 186 0.35 -1.55 20.94
C LEU A 186 0.60 -2.74 19.99
N ALA A 187 0.52 -3.95 20.54
CA ALA A 187 0.65 -5.16 19.76
C ALA A 187 -0.49 -5.27 18.75
N LEU A 188 -0.16 -5.74 17.53
CA LEU A 188 -1.18 -5.98 16.52
C LEU A 188 -1.92 -7.26 16.83
N PRO A 189 -3.25 -7.20 17.02
CA PRO A 189 -4.04 -8.41 17.25
C PRO A 189 -4.06 -9.28 15.99
N ASN A 190 -4.01 -10.59 16.20
CA ASN A 190 -4.27 -11.55 15.13
C ASN A 190 -5.79 -11.64 14.93
N VAL A 191 -6.30 -11.08 13.83
CA VAL A 191 -7.73 -11.10 13.49
C VAL A 191 -7.96 -11.72 12.12
N THR A 192 -9.07 -12.44 12.00
CA THR A 192 -9.58 -12.94 10.74
C THR A 192 -10.50 -11.90 10.12
N LEU A 193 -10.18 -11.45 8.91
CA LEU A 193 -10.99 -10.48 8.16
C LEU A 193 -11.96 -11.22 7.23
N PRO A 194 -13.14 -10.61 6.96
CA PRO A 194 -14.08 -11.19 6.01
C PRO A 194 -13.47 -11.24 4.61
N GLN A 195 -13.74 -12.35 3.91
CA GLN A 195 -13.28 -12.53 2.53
C GLN A 195 -14.14 -11.70 1.59
N ALA A 196 -13.49 -11.00 0.67
CA ALA A 196 -14.17 -10.24 -0.37
C ALA A 196 -14.22 -11.08 -1.65
N GLU A 197 -15.40 -11.22 -2.21
CA GLU A 197 -15.53 -11.70 -3.58
C GLU A 197 -14.88 -10.72 -4.54
N GLN A 198 -14.16 -11.24 -5.52
CA GLN A 198 -13.58 -10.40 -6.58
C GLN A 198 -14.71 -9.90 -7.49
N LYS A 199 -15.13 -8.66 -7.27
CA LYS A 199 -16.08 -8.03 -8.21
C LYS A 199 -15.42 -7.88 -9.57
N GLN A 200 -16.08 -8.34 -10.60
CA GLN A 200 -15.68 -8.06 -11.96
C GLN A 200 -15.74 -6.53 -12.19
N LEU A 201 -14.61 -5.98 -12.62
CA LEU A 201 -14.54 -4.55 -12.90
C LEU A 201 -15.06 -4.33 -14.32
N ALA A 202 -16.14 -3.57 -14.47
CA ALA A 202 -16.71 -3.24 -15.76
C ALA A 202 -15.86 -2.23 -16.54
N TRP A 203 -15.84 -2.38 -17.86
CA TRP A 203 -15.36 -1.45 -18.85
C TRP A 203 -16.20 -1.61 -20.12
N LEU A 204 -16.05 -0.71 -21.07
CA LEU A 204 -16.65 -0.81 -22.41
C LEU A 204 -15.65 -1.43 -23.36
N ASP A 205 -16.11 -2.36 -24.21
CA ASP A 205 -15.34 -2.89 -25.32
C ASP A 205 -15.32 -1.91 -26.51
N TYR A 206 -14.72 -2.33 -27.62
CA TYR A 206 -14.56 -1.50 -28.82
C TYR A 206 -15.89 -0.95 -29.36
N GLU A 207 -16.90 -1.78 -29.54
CA GLU A 207 -18.21 -1.40 -30.10
C GLU A 207 -19.01 -0.56 -29.11
N GLN A 208 -18.96 -0.94 -27.84
CA GLN A 208 -19.61 -0.22 -26.74
C GLN A 208 -19.03 1.18 -26.55
N ILE A 209 -17.71 1.39 -26.77
CA ILE A 209 -17.10 2.73 -26.74
C ILE A 209 -17.68 3.62 -27.84
N GLN A 210 -17.85 3.10 -29.04
CA GLN A 210 -18.45 3.87 -30.16
C GLN A 210 -19.90 4.25 -29.84
N THR A 211 -20.70 3.30 -29.38
CA THR A 211 -22.09 3.53 -28.95
C THR A 211 -22.11 4.58 -27.84
N PHE A 212 -21.24 4.47 -26.85
CA PHE A 212 -21.16 5.38 -25.73
C PHE A 212 -20.80 6.81 -26.16
N ILE A 213 -19.78 6.99 -27.01
CA ILE A 213 -19.36 8.32 -27.52
C ILE A 213 -20.51 9.01 -28.25
N ASN A 214 -21.29 8.26 -29.05
CA ASN A 214 -22.45 8.82 -29.72
C ASN A 214 -23.56 9.20 -28.74
N ALA A 215 -23.80 8.39 -27.73
CA ALA A 215 -24.86 8.58 -26.75
C ALA A 215 -24.60 9.75 -25.77
N ILE A 216 -23.31 10.07 -25.48
CA ILE A 216 -22.96 11.19 -24.57
C ILE A 216 -22.92 12.54 -25.27
N LYS A 217 -23.07 12.60 -26.58
CA LYS A 217 -22.93 13.84 -27.35
C LYS A 217 -23.95 14.89 -26.89
N ASN A 218 -23.47 16.07 -26.55
CA ASN A 218 -24.23 17.20 -25.98
C ASN A 218 -24.81 16.97 -24.58
N GLU A 219 -24.44 15.88 -23.92
CA GLU A 219 -24.84 15.61 -22.53
C GLU A 219 -23.91 16.38 -21.55
N PRO A 220 -24.40 16.79 -20.37
CA PRO A 220 -23.59 17.56 -19.41
C PRO A 220 -22.31 16.86 -18.95
N CYS A 221 -22.25 15.52 -19.01
CA CYS A 221 -21.07 14.75 -18.66
C CYS A 221 -20.11 14.49 -19.86
N GLU A 222 -20.42 14.96 -21.07
CA GLU A 222 -19.66 14.63 -22.30
C GLU A 222 -18.17 14.90 -22.11
N MET A 223 -17.80 16.13 -21.79
CA MET A 223 -16.39 16.50 -21.64
C MET A 223 -15.67 15.67 -20.57
N ALA A 224 -16.30 15.42 -19.42
CA ALA A 224 -15.75 14.62 -18.35
C ALA A 224 -15.55 13.13 -18.78
N ALA A 225 -16.50 12.59 -19.52
CA ALA A 225 -16.45 11.23 -20.04
C ALA A 225 -15.35 11.07 -21.10
N LEU A 226 -15.20 12.05 -21.98
CA LEU A 226 -14.15 12.06 -23.02
C LEU A 226 -12.75 12.19 -22.40
N PHE A 227 -12.57 13.01 -21.36
CA PHE A 227 -11.33 13.03 -20.58
C PHE A 227 -11.04 11.66 -19.91
N ALA A 228 -12.06 11.00 -19.38
CA ALA A 228 -11.89 9.68 -18.79
C ALA A 228 -11.47 8.62 -19.82
N LEU A 229 -12.02 8.67 -21.05
CA LEU A 229 -11.60 7.86 -22.19
C LEU A 229 -10.18 8.17 -22.69
N HIS A 230 -9.61 9.35 -22.37
CA HIS A 230 -8.18 9.64 -22.52
C HIS A 230 -7.35 9.14 -21.31
N SER A 231 -7.89 8.20 -20.55
CA SER A 231 -7.20 7.58 -19.40
C SER A 231 -6.94 8.49 -18.19
N LEU A 232 -7.66 9.60 -18.05
CA LEU A 232 -7.55 10.43 -16.85
C LEU A 232 -8.20 9.75 -15.64
N ARG A 233 -7.55 9.87 -14.46
CA ARG A 233 -8.18 9.49 -13.20
C ARG A 233 -9.23 10.52 -12.81
N ARG A 234 -10.21 10.14 -11.98
CA ARG A 234 -11.24 11.06 -11.50
C ARG A 234 -10.66 12.34 -10.89
N SER A 235 -9.63 12.23 -10.08
CA SER A 235 -8.98 13.40 -9.45
C SER A 235 -8.15 14.24 -10.43
N GLU A 236 -7.64 13.64 -11.49
CA GLU A 236 -6.90 14.32 -12.56
C GLU A 236 -7.86 15.12 -13.42
N LEU A 237 -8.95 14.51 -13.91
CA LEU A 237 -9.91 15.19 -14.77
C LEU A 237 -10.58 16.42 -14.09
N LEU A 238 -10.76 16.38 -12.76
CA LEU A 238 -11.27 17.54 -11.99
C LEU A 238 -10.24 18.67 -11.82
N ALA A 239 -8.99 18.46 -12.25
CA ALA A 239 -7.89 19.42 -12.15
C ALA A 239 -7.43 19.96 -13.52
N ILE A 240 -8.03 19.49 -14.62
CA ILE A 240 -7.65 19.96 -15.97
C ILE A 240 -8.30 21.32 -16.25
N THR A 241 -7.47 22.29 -16.52
CA THR A 241 -7.83 23.66 -16.92
C THR A 241 -7.50 23.87 -18.39
N PRO A 242 -8.06 24.88 -19.06
CA PRO A 242 -7.65 25.29 -20.42
C PRO A 242 -6.15 25.54 -20.54
N SER A 243 -5.54 26.19 -19.54
CA SER A 243 -4.08 26.45 -19.50
C SER A 243 -3.21 25.19 -19.50
N LYS A 244 -3.77 24.02 -19.15
CA LYS A 244 -3.09 22.71 -19.22
C LYS A 244 -3.23 21.99 -20.57
N ILE A 245 -3.86 22.63 -21.55
CA ILE A 245 -3.94 22.13 -22.92
C ILE A 245 -2.85 22.83 -23.76
N ILE A 246 -1.74 22.12 -23.99
CA ILE A 246 -0.57 22.71 -24.66
C ILE A 246 -0.21 21.88 -25.88
N GLY A 247 -0.15 22.50 -27.06
CA GLY A 247 0.24 21.84 -28.30
C GLY A 247 -0.65 20.65 -28.69
N GLY A 248 -1.94 20.69 -28.38
CA GLY A 248 -2.88 19.61 -28.63
C GLY A 248 -2.69 18.42 -27.68
N CYS A 249 -2.04 18.61 -26.53
CA CYS A 249 -1.86 17.62 -25.49
C CYS A 249 -2.49 18.10 -24.17
N ILE A 250 -3.00 17.13 -23.41
CA ILE A 250 -3.47 17.32 -22.05
C ILE A 250 -2.27 17.12 -21.11
N CYS A 251 -1.85 18.18 -20.42
CA CYS A 251 -0.77 18.12 -19.44
C CYS A 251 -1.33 17.70 -18.07
N VAL A 252 -1.09 16.45 -17.68
CA VAL A 252 -1.55 15.90 -16.39
C VAL A 252 -0.43 16.03 -15.38
N ASP A 253 -0.51 17.02 -14.49
CA ASP A 253 0.51 17.33 -13.49
C ASP A 253 -0.03 17.48 -12.06
N GLY A 254 -1.36 17.59 -11.89
CA GLY A 254 -2.04 17.79 -10.63
C GLY A 254 -3.27 16.90 -10.46
N SER A 255 -3.91 17.04 -9.32
CA SER A 255 -5.19 16.40 -9.02
C SER A 255 -5.98 17.21 -8.01
N ARG A 256 -7.32 17.22 -8.14
CA ARG A 256 -8.22 17.80 -7.13
C ARG A 256 -8.93 16.70 -6.35
N VAL A 257 -8.96 16.84 -5.04
CA VAL A 257 -9.56 15.87 -4.12
C VAL A 257 -10.38 16.59 -3.06
N PHE A 258 -11.39 15.90 -2.54
CA PHE A 258 -12.18 16.43 -1.43
C PHE A 258 -11.41 16.30 -0.11
N ASN A 259 -11.34 17.38 0.65
CA ASN A 259 -10.85 17.42 2.02
C ASN A 259 -11.91 16.90 3.01
N LYS A 260 -11.62 16.95 4.32
CA LYS A 260 -12.56 16.55 5.39
C LYS A 260 -13.83 17.40 5.45
N ASP A 261 -13.74 18.65 5.02
CA ASP A 261 -14.83 19.65 5.06
C ASP A 261 -15.68 19.62 3.78
N ASN A 262 -15.42 18.69 2.87
CA ASN A 262 -16.01 18.52 1.54
C ASN A 262 -15.63 19.62 0.53
N ASP A 263 -14.57 20.40 0.77
CA ASP A 263 -14.05 21.32 -0.22
C ASP A 263 -13.19 20.56 -1.23
N LEU A 264 -13.29 20.99 -2.50
CA LEU A 264 -12.46 20.44 -3.57
C LEU A 264 -11.15 21.23 -3.61
N ILE A 265 -10.08 20.62 -3.13
CA ILE A 265 -8.77 21.25 -3.03
C ILE A 265 -7.77 20.67 -4.03
N GLU A 266 -6.91 21.53 -4.54
CA GLU A 266 -5.85 21.11 -5.43
C GLU A 266 -4.72 20.39 -4.66
N LYS A 267 -4.20 19.33 -5.27
CA LYS A 267 -3.06 18.60 -4.77
C LYS A 267 -1.95 18.64 -5.82
N SER A 268 -0.89 19.40 -5.53
CA SER A 268 0.29 19.55 -6.40
C SER A 268 1.12 18.27 -6.55
N THR A 269 0.98 17.31 -5.62
CA THR A 269 1.70 16.05 -5.66
C THR A 269 0.81 14.92 -6.14
N ASN A 270 1.07 14.41 -7.33
CA ASN A 270 0.48 13.16 -7.78
C ASN A 270 1.03 11.99 -6.94
N LYS A 271 0.18 10.97 -6.71
CA LYS A 271 0.49 9.81 -5.87
C LYS A 271 1.77 9.07 -6.29
N ASN A 272 2.17 9.20 -7.57
CA ASN A 272 3.37 8.60 -8.15
C ASN A 272 3.93 9.53 -9.22
N THR A 273 5.25 9.59 -9.40
CA THR A 273 5.95 10.32 -10.48
C THR A 273 5.47 9.93 -11.88
N ALA A 274 5.11 8.66 -12.09
CA ALA A 274 4.52 8.15 -13.32
C ALA A 274 3.14 8.75 -13.68
N SER A 275 2.53 9.51 -12.76
CA SER A 275 1.23 10.17 -13.02
C SER A 275 1.39 11.47 -13.80
N LYS A 276 2.56 12.14 -13.78
CA LYS A 276 2.84 13.31 -14.62
C LYS A 276 3.10 12.85 -16.04
N ARG A 277 2.27 13.31 -16.97
CA ARG A 277 2.34 12.92 -18.37
C ARG A 277 1.62 13.90 -19.26
N ASN A 278 2.01 13.92 -20.55
CA ASN A 278 1.30 14.63 -21.60
C ASN A 278 0.57 13.58 -22.45
N ILE A 279 -0.72 13.76 -22.65
CA ILE A 279 -1.56 12.87 -23.43
C ILE A 279 -2.02 13.63 -24.67
N LYS A 280 -1.67 13.14 -25.86
CA LYS A 280 -2.18 13.69 -27.11
C LYS A 280 -3.71 13.57 -27.13
N ILE A 281 -4.41 14.62 -27.50
CA ILE A 281 -5.85 14.58 -27.72
C ILE A 281 -6.11 13.75 -28.94
N MET A 282 -6.79 12.60 -28.76
CA MET A 282 -7.04 11.60 -29.81
C MET A 282 -8.50 11.59 -30.26
N ILE A 283 -9.43 12.11 -29.44
CA ILE A 283 -10.86 12.15 -29.76
C ILE A 283 -11.16 13.53 -30.35
N PRO A 284 -11.52 13.65 -31.67
CA PRO A 284 -11.77 14.94 -32.31
C PRO A 284 -12.84 15.77 -31.59
N ARG A 285 -13.90 15.12 -31.13
CA ARG A 285 -14.97 15.77 -30.37
C ARG A 285 -14.49 16.47 -29.10
N LEU A 286 -13.52 15.90 -28.39
CA LEU A 286 -12.92 16.56 -27.22
C LEU A 286 -12.13 17.82 -27.65
N ALA A 287 -11.42 17.77 -28.77
CA ALA A 287 -10.71 18.92 -29.29
C ALA A 287 -11.69 20.06 -29.65
N GLU A 288 -12.83 19.73 -30.27
CA GLU A 288 -13.90 20.70 -30.57
C GLU A 288 -14.45 21.36 -29.31
N LEU A 289 -14.77 20.55 -28.29
CA LEU A 289 -15.30 21.05 -27.01
C LEU A 289 -14.30 21.95 -26.28
N ILE A 290 -13.02 21.59 -26.30
CA ILE A 290 -11.94 22.41 -25.72
C ILE A 290 -11.80 23.73 -26.48
N ALA A 291 -11.85 23.70 -27.82
CA ALA A 291 -11.72 24.90 -28.65
C ALA A 291 -12.93 25.85 -28.52
N ALA A 292 -14.11 25.30 -28.25
CA ALA A 292 -15.34 26.06 -28.05
C ALA A 292 -15.53 26.55 -26.60
N TYR A 293 -14.61 26.20 -25.69
CA TYR A 293 -14.72 26.60 -24.29
C TYR A 293 -14.28 28.07 -24.11
N ASP A 294 -15.16 28.88 -23.56
CA ASP A 294 -15.00 30.32 -23.36
C ASP A 294 -14.81 30.74 -21.87
N GLY A 295 -14.66 29.76 -20.99
CA GLY A 295 -14.45 29.98 -19.56
C GLY A 295 -13.01 30.41 -19.22
N ASP A 296 -12.80 30.69 -17.92
CA ASP A 296 -11.50 31.11 -17.39
C ASP A 296 -10.41 30.05 -17.70
N PRO A 297 -9.24 30.44 -18.27
CA PRO A 297 -8.16 29.52 -18.59
C PRO A 297 -7.54 28.81 -17.37
N ASP A 298 -7.67 29.36 -16.18
CA ASP A 298 -7.12 28.80 -14.96
C ASP A 298 -8.16 28.05 -14.11
N GLU A 299 -9.43 28.10 -14.47
CA GLU A 299 -10.48 27.33 -13.83
C GLU A 299 -10.66 25.98 -14.53
N PRO A 300 -10.93 24.89 -13.77
CA PRO A 300 -11.13 23.56 -14.37
C PRO A 300 -12.33 23.50 -15.30
N PHE A 301 -12.18 22.78 -16.41
CA PHE A 301 -13.30 22.47 -17.30
C PHE A 301 -14.51 21.84 -16.60
N ILE A 302 -14.26 21.10 -15.52
CA ILE A 302 -15.27 20.32 -14.81
C ILE A 302 -15.46 20.89 -13.41
N SER A 303 -16.59 21.57 -13.20
CA SER A 303 -16.98 22.19 -11.93
C SER A 303 -17.94 21.32 -11.10
N CYS A 304 -18.51 20.24 -11.67
CA CYS A 304 -19.50 19.42 -10.99
C CYS A 304 -18.89 18.32 -10.12
N TYR A 305 -19.69 17.83 -9.15
CA TYR A 305 -19.27 16.74 -8.29
C TYR A 305 -19.11 15.42 -9.06
N ALA A 306 -18.09 14.65 -8.69
CA ALA A 306 -17.78 13.36 -9.31
C ALA A 306 -18.95 12.35 -9.25
N ASN A 307 -19.82 12.44 -8.24
CA ASN A 307 -21.01 11.59 -8.13
C ASN A 307 -22.07 11.96 -9.17
N THR A 308 -22.18 13.26 -9.53
CA THR A 308 -23.06 13.74 -10.60
C THR A 308 -22.61 13.18 -11.93
N ILE A 309 -21.32 13.27 -12.24
CA ILE A 309 -20.73 12.70 -13.46
C ILE A 309 -21.02 11.17 -13.52
N TRP A 310 -20.81 10.47 -12.41
CA TRP A 310 -21.06 9.04 -12.34
C TRP A 310 -22.55 8.71 -12.59
N ALA A 311 -23.48 9.46 -12.00
CA ALA A 311 -24.90 9.24 -12.17
C ALA A 311 -25.32 9.45 -13.63
N GLN A 312 -24.90 10.55 -14.25
CA GLN A 312 -25.19 10.86 -15.66
C GLN A 312 -24.66 9.78 -16.61
N ILE A 313 -23.36 9.39 -16.45
CA ILE A 313 -22.77 8.31 -17.25
C ILE A 313 -23.60 7.03 -17.12
N ASN A 314 -24.02 6.64 -15.92
CA ASN A 314 -24.77 5.40 -15.73
C ASN A 314 -26.20 5.48 -16.26
N THR A 315 -26.84 6.63 -16.23
CA THR A 315 -28.14 6.84 -16.88
C THR A 315 -28.04 6.61 -18.38
N ILE A 316 -27.01 7.18 -19.01
CA ILE A 316 -26.75 7.03 -20.44
C ILE A 316 -26.40 5.57 -20.78
N CYS A 317 -25.55 4.93 -19.99
CA CYS A 317 -25.21 3.52 -20.18
C CYS A 317 -26.46 2.63 -20.11
N ALA A 318 -27.33 2.84 -19.12
CA ALA A 318 -28.57 2.08 -18.96
C ALA A 318 -29.52 2.28 -20.14
N ALA A 319 -29.69 3.52 -20.61
CA ALA A 319 -30.55 3.85 -21.77
C ALA A 319 -30.08 3.21 -23.09
N ASN A 320 -28.78 2.88 -23.20
CA ASN A 320 -28.18 2.31 -24.41
C ASN A 320 -27.75 0.83 -24.24
N GLY A 321 -28.21 0.14 -23.21
CA GLY A 321 -27.88 -1.28 -22.97
C GLY A 321 -26.39 -1.54 -22.66
N LEU A 322 -25.66 -0.50 -22.25
CA LEU A 322 -24.24 -0.60 -21.96
C LEU A 322 -23.95 -1.03 -20.51
N PRO A 323 -22.81 -1.68 -20.24
CA PRO A 323 -22.39 -2.01 -18.90
C PRO A 323 -22.32 -0.78 -17.99
N LYS A 324 -22.68 -0.94 -16.72
CA LYS A 324 -22.59 0.11 -15.72
C LYS A 324 -21.13 0.47 -15.45
N VAL A 325 -20.70 1.63 -15.92
CA VAL A 325 -19.33 2.13 -15.76
C VAL A 325 -19.33 3.51 -15.10
N GLY A 326 -18.21 3.87 -14.50
CA GLY A 326 -17.93 5.23 -14.05
C GLY A 326 -16.61 5.70 -14.64
N VAL A 327 -16.08 6.85 -14.19
CA VAL A 327 -14.82 7.41 -14.66
C VAL A 327 -13.67 6.38 -14.69
N HIS A 328 -13.54 5.55 -13.65
CA HIS A 328 -12.53 4.49 -13.64
C HIS A 328 -12.84 3.33 -14.60
N GLY A 329 -14.11 3.09 -14.89
CA GLY A 329 -14.53 2.14 -15.93
C GLY A 329 -14.13 2.65 -17.31
N LEU A 330 -14.43 3.91 -17.63
CA LEU A 330 -14.03 4.55 -18.90
C LEU A 330 -12.50 4.61 -19.05
N ARG A 331 -11.76 4.87 -17.98
CA ARG A 331 -10.31 4.75 -18.01
C ARG A 331 -9.83 3.33 -18.31
N ARG A 332 -10.53 2.28 -17.85
CA ARG A 332 -10.25 0.89 -18.24
C ARG A 332 -10.66 0.62 -19.68
N SER A 333 -11.73 1.26 -20.16
CA SER A 333 -12.11 1.18 -21.57
C SER A 333 -11.04 1.71 -22.52
N PHE A 334 -10.26 2.72 -22.09
CA PHE A 334 -9.06 3.12 -22.83
C PHE A 334 -8.07 1.96 -22.99
N ALA A 335 -7.82 1.17 -21.94
CA ALA A 335 -6.93 0.02 -22.03
C ALA A 335 -7.53 -1.11 -22.91
N SER A 336 -8.84 -1.31 -22.85
CA SER A 336 -9.55 -2.24 -23.73
C SER A 336 -9.41 -1.84 -25.21
N LEU A 337 -9.64 -0.56 -25.52
CA LEU A 337 -9.45 -0.03 -26.89
C LEU A 337 -7.99 -0.18 -27.35
N ALA A 338 -7.03 0.13 -26.48
CA ALA A 338 -5.61 -0.01 -26.79
C ALA A 338 -5.23 -1.47 -27.13
N TYR A 339 -5.80 -2.45 -26.41
CA TYR A 339 -5.64 -3.86 -26.71
C TYR A 339 -6.14 -4.19 -28.12
N HIS A 340 -7.37 -3.83 -28.46
CA HIS A 340 -7.95 -4.09 -29.78
C HIS A 340 -7.19 -3.40 -30.92
N LEU A 341 -6.55 -2.28 -30.65
CA LEU A 341 -5.68 -1.57 -31.59
C LEU A 341 -4.23 -2.12 -31.62
N GLY A 342 -3.95 -3.22 -30.94
CA GLY A 342 -2.65 -3.89 -30.94
C GLY A 342 -1.55 -3.18 -30.13
N TRP A 343 -1.92 -2.29 -29.20
CA TRP A 343 -0.93 -1.67 -28.31
C TRP A 343 -0.39 -2.69 -27.33
N SER A 344 0.91 -2.64 -27.09
CA SER A 344 1.52 -3.40 -25.99
C SER A 344 1.06 -2.86 -24.62
N GLU A 345 1.05 -3.73 -23.60
CA GLU A 345 0.78 -3.31 -22.22
C GLU A 345 1.65 -2.12 -21.78
N ARG A 346 2.93 -2.12 -22.19
CA ARG A 346 3.88 -1.05 -21.87
C ARG A 346 3.49 0.29 -22.48
N GLN A 347 3.05 0.30 -23.74
CA GLN A 347 2.58 1.52 -24.40
C GLN A 347 1.32 2.06 -23.71
N THR A 348 0.36 1.18 -23.45
CA THR A 348 -0.88 1.50 -22.74
C THR A 348 -0.62 2.05 -21.35
N MET A 349 0.30 1.44 -20.60
CA MET A 349 0.72 1.93 -19.28
C MET A 349 1.35 3.33 -19.34
N ARG A 350 2.24 3.55 -20.31
CA ARG A 350 2.95 4.83 -20.47
C ARG A 350 1.97 5.97 -20.78
N VAL A 351 1.11 5.80 -21.75
CA VAL A 351 0.12 6.82 -22.14
C VAL A 351 -0.94 7.00 -21.07
N GLY A 352 -1.43 5.90 -20.52
CA GLY A 352 -2.46 5.92 -19.50
C GLY A 352 -1.97 6.31 -18.10
N GLY A 353 -0.67 6.33 -17.84
CA GLY A 353 -0.12 6.67 -16.52
C GLY A 353 -0.42 5.61 -15.46
N TRP A 354 -0.38 4.32 -15.80
CA TRP A 354 -0.40 3.23 -14.83
C TRP A 354 1.01 2.91 -14.36
N SER A 355 1.19 2.86 -13.04
CA SER A 355 2.45 2.43 -12.41
C SER A 355 2.46 0.93 -12.09
N ASP A 356 1.29 0.31 -11.99
CA ASP A 356 1.13 -1.11 -11.69
C ASP A 356 0.69 -1.87 -12.95
N VAL A 357 1.52 -2.80 -13.38
CA VAL A 357 1.27 -3.69 -14.52
C VAL A 357 -0.02 -4.49 -14.33
N LYS A 358 -0.31 -4.94 -13.12
CA LYS A 358 -1.45 -5.84 -12.83
C LYS A 358 -2.78 -5.31 -13.34
N THR A 359 -3.01 -3.99 -13.29
CA THR A 359 -4.29 -3.44 -13.73
C THR A 359 -4.47 -3.59 -15.24
N VAL A 360 -3.47 -3.24 -16.04
CA VAL A 360 -3.51 -3.35 -17.51
C VAL A 360 -3.46 -4.82 -17.92
N HIS A 361 -2.56 -5.59 -17.32
CA HIS A 361 -2.40 -7.02 -17.57
C HIS A 361 -3.71 -7.81 -17.34
N ASN A 362 -4.42 -7.54 -16.24
CA ASN A 362 -5.71 -8.21 -15.96
C ASN A 362 -6.80 -7.84 -16.98
N ILE A 363 -6.75 -6.65 -17.58
CA ILE A 363 -7.68 -6.27 -18.65
C ILE A 363 -7.31 -7.04 -19.92
N TYR A 364 -6.01 -7.08 -20.27
CA TYR A 364 -5.50 -7.77 -21.45
C TYR A 364 -5.76 -9.28 -21.40
N ILE A 365 -5.53 -9.93 -20.24
CA ILE A 365 -5.84 -11.37 -20.07
C ILE A 365 -7.33 -11.62 -20.34
N LYS A 366 -8.23 -10.84 -19.70
CA LYS A 366 -9.67 -11.06 -19.88
C LYS A 366 -10.14 -10.86 -21.31
N LEU A 367 -9.55 -9.91 -22.02
CA LEU A 367 -9.86 -9.68 -23.43
C LEU A 367 -9.32 -10.83 -24.28
N SER A 368 -8.08 -11.26 -24.05
CA SER A 368 -7.50 -12.40 -24.77
C SER A 368 -8.26 -13.70 -24.53
N GLU A 369 -8.78 -13.93 -23.31
CA GLU A 369 -9.65 -15.07 -23.01
C GLU A 369 -10.95 -15.04 -23.84
N SER A 370 -11.54 -13.87 -24.07
CA SER A 370 -12.72 -13.72 -24.92
C SER A 370 -12.42 -13.92 -26.41
N ASP A 371 -11.21 -13.60 -26.85
CA ASP A 371 -10.80 -13.71 -28.25
C ASP A 371 -10.33 -15.13 -28.64
N VAL A 372 -9.98 -15.98 -27.66
CA VAL A 372 -9.46 -17.35 -27.92
C VAL A 372 -10.40 -18.17 -28.82
N ALA A 373 -11.72 -18.07 -28.62
CA ALA A 373 -12.67 -18.81 -29.45
C ALA A 373 -12.58 -18.38 -30.92
N ASN A 374 -12.48 -17.07 -31.20
CA ASN A 374 -12.34 -16.51 -32.53
C ASN A 374 -10.98 -16.88 -33.15
N ASP A 375 -9.94 -16.86 -32.33
CA ASP A 375 -8.58 -17.20 -32.81
C ASP A 375 -8.43 -18.68 -33.07
N ILE A 376 -9.06 -19.56 -32.30
CA ILE A 376 -9.16 -21.01 -32.62
C ILE A 376 -9.89 -21.21 -33.97
N GLN A 377 -10.96 -20.49 -34.20
CA GLN A 377 -11.69 -20.59 -35.49
C GLN A 377 -10.83 -20.12 -36.65
N LYS A 378 -10.08 -19.03 -36.52
CA LYS A 378 -9.12 -18.57 -37.53
C LYS A 378 -8.01 -19.58 -37.79
N MET A 379 -7.48 -20.20 -36.73
CA MET A 379 -6.50 -21.27 -36.91
C MET A 379 -7.08 -22.49 -37.61
N ALA A 380 -8.30 -22.91 -37.27
CA ALA A 380 -8.97 -24.01 -37.94
C ALA A 380 -9.15 -23.70 -39.44
N GLN A 381 -9.61 -22.51 -39.80
CA GLN A 381 -9.75 -22.05 -41.19
C GLN A 381 -8.41 -22.08 -41.95
N PHE A 382 -7.31 -21.66 -41.30
CA PHE A 382 -5.98 -21.74 -41.92
C PHE A 382 -5.60 -23.17 -42.28
N TYR A 383 -5.88 -24.14 -41.44
CA TYR A 383 -5.58 -25.55 -41.69
C TYR A 383 -6.51 -26.16 -42.78
N GLU A 384 -7.74 -25.69 -42.90
CA GLU A 384 -8.67 -26.13 -43.97
C GLU A 384 -8.19 -25.68 -45.36
N PHE A 385 -7.49 -24.54 -45.46
CA PHE A 385 -6.91 -24.07 -46.74
C PHE A 385 -5.60 -24.76 -47.13
N THR A 386 -5.03 -25.58 -46.25
CA THR A 386 -3.76 -26.29 -46.49
C THR A 386 -3.96 -27.78 -46.82
N THR A 387 -5.20 -28.27 -46.88
CA THR A 387 -5.59 -29.61 -47.34
C THR A 387 -6.23 -29.54 -48.74
#